data_90f07c615063a6dcb36a3de6bd261f45
#
_entry.id   90f07c615063a6dcb36a3de6bd261f45
#
_cell.length_a   1.000
_cell.length_b   1.000
_cell.length_c   1.000
_cell.angle_alpha   90.00
_cell.angle_beta   90.00
_cell.angle_gamma   90.00
#
_symmetry.space_group_name_H-M   'P 1'
#
loop_
_entity.id
_entity.type
_entity.pdbx_description
1 polymer ?
#
loop_
_entity_poly.entity_id
_entity_poly.type
_entity_poly.pdbx_seq_one_letter_code
_entity_poly.pdbx_strand_id
1 'polypeptide(L)'
;MSKSITQDMQYRQSLMKYAEKYGVSQASRKYNKSRSYIYFWRARWNGTPESLACRSRRPHSHPNQHTEAEMKLIRDMRRRNPNLGMVELWYRLRQRGYTRRPESLFRVMKKLGLFPPKEKKPAYKPKPYQQMTYPGQRIQIDVKVVPRRCIADPELRLYQYTAIDEFTRLRFLAAYPEQSTYSSADFLKKLFKWYARRGIRVECVQTDNGFEFTNRFSNSKRDFPTLFETSASQLGIRHKLIRPYTPRHNGKVERSHREDQKCFYSCHSFYSLDDFARQLAAHNRRSNNFPMRPLNYCTPSQFTVQYV
;
A
#
# COMPACT_ATOMS: atom_id res chain seq x y z
N MET A 1 8.44 41.34 1.50
CA MET A 1 9.28 40.13 1.31
C MET A 1 10.20 40.38 0.14
N SER A 2 11.50 40.48 0.36
CA SER A 2 12.50 40.58 -0.71
C SER A 2 12.48 39.26 -1.51
N LYS A 3 12.29 39.37 -2.82
CA LYS A 3 12.36 38.21 -3.71
C LYS A 3 13.81 37.71 -3.71
N SER A 4 14.03 36.42 -3.44
CA SER A 4 15.38 35.85 -3.52
C SER A 4 15.97 36.07 -4.90
N ILE A 5 17.25 36.52 -4.94
CA ILE A 5 17.99 36.74 -6.17
C ILE A 5 18.34 35.37 -6.77
N THR A 6 17.84 35.07 -7.96
CA THR A 6 18.11 33.79 -8.65
C THR A 6 19.42 33.85 -9.43
N GLN A 7 20.02 32.70 -9.76
CA GLN A 7 21.22 32.62 -10.63
C GLN A 7 21.00 33.33 -11.97
N ASP A 8 19.79 33.24 -12.53
CA ASP A 8 19.43 33.93 -13.76
C ASP A 8 19.50 35.47 -13.64
N MET A 9 19.11 36.01 -12.50
CA MET A 9 19.16 37.45 -12.24
C MET A 9 20.60 37.89 -12.08
N GLN A 10 21.43 37.12 -11.39
CA GLN A 10 22.89 37.41 -11.26
C GLN A 10 23.59 37.34 -12.61
N TYR A 11 23.29 36.35 -13.44
CA TYR A 11 23.81 36.24 -14.79
C TYR A 11 23.44 37.46 -15.65
N ARG A 12 22.17 37.87 -15.63
CA ARG A 12 21.71 39.06 -16.36
C ARG A 12 22.34 40.33 -15.82
N GLN A 13 22.55 40.43 -14.54
CA GLN A 13 23.26 41.56 -13.93
C GLN A 13 24.72 41.68 -14.45
N SER A 14 25.44 40.57 -14.49
CA SER A 14 26.79 40.50 -15.01
C SER A 14 26.82 40.91 -16.50
N LEU A 15 25.85 40.41 -17.28
CA LEU A 15 25.68 40.76 -18.68
C LEU A 15 25.42 42.29 -18.86
N MET A 16 24.51 42.87 -18.03
CA MET A 16 24.20 44.30 -18.13
C MET A 16 25.40 45.19 -17.77
N LYS A 17 26.07 44.91 -16.65
CA LYS A 17 27.30 45.64 -16.26
C LYS A 17 28.38 45.55 -17.32
N TYR A 18 28.53 44.40 -17.96
CA TYR A 18 29.49 44.23 -19.05
C TYR A 18 29.07 45.01 -20.31
N ALA A 19 27.79 44.99 -20.66
CA ALA A 19 27.25 45.72 -21.79
C ALA A 19 27.32 47.25 -21.62
N GLU A 20 27.23 47.76 -20.40
CA GLU A 20 27.45 49.17 -20.07
C GLU A 20 28.88 49.57 -20.27
N LYS A 21 29.85 48.74 -19.88
CA LYS A 21 31.27 49.04 -19.95
C LYS A 21 31.87 48.91 -21.36
N TYR A 22 31.45 47.85 -22.09
CA TYR A 22 32.12 47.46 -23.35
C TYR A 22 31.18 47.50 -24.57
N GLY A 23 29.93 47.85 -24.36
CA GLY A 23 28.93 47.94 -25.43
C GLY A 23 28.25 46.62 -25.74
N VAL A 24 27.05 46.71 -26.36
CA VAL A 24 26.16 45.60 -26.65
C VAL A 24 26.79 44.57 -27.60
N SER A 25 27.58 45.00 -28.59
CA SER A 25 28.18 44.07 -29.56
C SER A 25 29.24 43.17 -28.93
N GLN A 26 30.05 43.68 -28.00
CA GLN A 26 31.04 42.88 -27.30
C GLN A 26 30.36 41.97 -26.25
N ALA A 27 29.33 42.44 -25.55
CA ALA A 27 28.54 41.66 -24.64
C ALA A 27 27.85 40.49 -25.37
N SER A 28 27.30 40.72 -26.56
CA SER A 28 26.71 39.68 -27.40
C SER A 28 27.66 38.52 -27.70
N ARG A 29 28.92 38.86 -28.09
CA ARG A 29 29.95 37.85 -28.36
C ARG A 29 30.36 37.09 -27.09
N LYS A 30 30.66 37.84 -26.01
CA LYS A 30 31.15 37.23 -24.76
C LYS A 30 30.15 36.31 -24.11
N TYR A 31 28.89 36.69 -24.06
CA TYR A 31 27.83 35.94 -23.37
C TYR A 31 27.03 35.02 -24.30
N ASN A 32 27.37 34.96 -25.59
CA ASN A 32 26.68 34.20 -26.63
C ASN A 32 25.14 34.41 -26.59
N LYS A 33 24.76 35.71 -26.56
CA LYS A 33 23.35 36.13 -26.60
C LYS A 33 23.10 37.09 -27.74
N SER A 34 21.91 37.00 -28.34
CA SER A 34 21.53 37.93 -29.40
C SER A 34 21.50 39.37 -28.86
N ARG A 35 21.80 40.35 -29.76
CA ARG A 35 21.71 41.78 -29.42
C ARG A 35 20.30 42.16 -28.95
N SER A 36 19.26 41.58 -29.57
CA SER A 36 17.86 41.77 -29.18
C SER A 36 17.60 41.35 -27.74
N TYR A 37 18.18 40.22 -27.28
CA TYR A 37 18.09 39.77 -25.90
C TYR A 37 18.72 40.80 -24.93
N ILE A 38 19.88 41.38 -25.30
CA ILE A 38 20.57 42.38 -24.47
C ILE A 38 19.77 43.68 -24.40
N TYR A 39 19.23 44.16 -25.52
CA TYR A 39 18.38 45.35 -25.55
C TYR A 39 17.08 45.15 -24.75
N PHE A 40 16.47 43.97 -24.83
CA PHE A 40 15.27 43.64 -24.05
C PHE A 40 15.50 43.75 -22.55
N TRP A 41 16.63 43.27 -22.06
CA TRP A 41 16.97 43.37 -20.63
C TRP A 41 17.50 44.74 -20.27
N ARG A 42 18.21 45.41 -21.14
CA ARG A 42 18.69 46.78 -20.93
C ARG A 42 17.55 47.78 -20.74
N ALA A 43 16.47 47.63 -21.48
CA ALA A 43 15.27 48.45 -21.31
C ALA A 43 14.57 48.28 -19.93
N ARG A 44 14.92 47.24 -19.20
CA ARG A 44 14.37 46.92 -17.84
C ARG A 44 15.40 47.20 -16.75
N TRP A 45 16.66 47.36 -17.11
CA TRP A 45 17.75 47.54 -16.17
C TRP A 45 17.71 48.92 -15.52
N ASN A 46 17.61 48.92 -14.18
CA ASN A 46 17.66 50.16 -13.38
C ASN A 46 18.79 50.16 -12.34
N GLY A 47 19.80 49.30 -12.53
CA GLY A 47 20.92 49.16 -11.60
C GLY A 47 20.70 48.08 -10.52
N THR A 48 19.48 47.59 -10.33
CA THR A 48 19.17 46.58 -9.29
C THR A 48 18.93 45.19 -9.88
N PRO A 49 19.41 44.11 -9.25
CA PRO A 49 19.16 42.74 -9.72
C PRO A 49 17.67 42.39 -9.87
N GLU A 50 16.81 42.95 -9.02
CA GLU A 50 15.35 42.71 -9.00
C GLU A 50 14.68 43.15 -10.30
N SER A 51 15.21 44.19 -10.97
CA SER A 51 14.68 44.68 -12.25
C SER A 51 14.84 43.64 -13.37
N LEU A 52 15.77 42.71 -13.23
CA LEU A 52 16.07 41.63 -14.16
C LEU A 52 15.28 40.35 -13.88
N ALA A 53 14.32 40.38 -12.95
CA ALA A 53 13.46 39.27 -12.68
C ALA A 53 12.51 38.97 -13.84
N CYS A 54 12.22 37.70 -14.09
CA CYS A 54 11.19 37.32 -15.05
C CYS A 54 9.81 37.73 -14.53
N ARG A 55 9.05 38.42 -15.37
CA ARG A 55 7.63 38.70 -15.05
C ARG A 55 6.80 37.44 -15.27
N SER A 56 5.79 37.28 -14.46
CA SER A 56 4.81 36.17 -14.65
C SER A 56 4.16 36.31 -16.02
N ARG A 57 4.12 35.19 -16.76
CA ARG A 57 3.37 35.08 -18.03
C ARG A 57 1.90 34.72 -17.82
N ARG A 58 1.47 34.63 -16.57
CA ARG A 58 0.10 34.26 -16.23
C ARG A 58 -0.85 35.40 -16.64
N PRO A 59 -1.95 35.08 -17.32
CA PRO A 59 -2.98 36.08 -17.62
C PRO A 59 -3.45 36.76 -16.33
N HIS A 60 -3.67 38.07 -16.36
CA HIS A 60 -4.18 38.85 -15.23
C HIS A 60 -5.67 38.52 -14.95
N SER A 61 -6.41 38.19 -15.97
CA SER A 61 -7.82 37.79 -15.87
C SER A 61 -8.08 36.54 -16.72
N HIS A 62 -9.10 35.78 -16.37
CA HIS A 62 -9.54 34.62 -17.12
C HIS A 62 -11.06 34.72 -17.37
N PRO A 63 -11.58 34.46 -18.58
CA PRO A 63 -13.01 34.59 -18.91
C PRO A 63 -13.92 33.85 -17.94
N ASN A 64 -13.49 32.69 -17.46
CA ASN A 64 -14.22 31.86 -16.51
C ASN A 64 -13.92 32.16 -15.04
N GLN A 65 -13.27 33.29 -14.73
CA GLN A 65 -13.03 33.68 -13.33
C GLN A 65 -14.35 34.05 -12.66
N HIS A 66 -14.50 33.69 -11.37
CA HIS A 66 -15.66 34.12 -10.60
C HIS A 66 -15.67 35.63 -10.44
N THR A 67 -16.86 36.22 -10.58
CA THR A 67 -17.08 37.63 -10.33
C THR A 67 -17.02 37.94 -8.83
N GLU A 68 -16.80 39.21 -8.48
CA GLU A 68 -16.82 39.65 -7.09
C GLU A 68 -18.18 39.39 -6.42
N ALA A 69 -19.29 39.57 -7.17
CA ALA A 69 -20.63 39.26 -6.68
C ALA A 69 -20.80 37.77 -6.32
N GLU A 70 -20.33 36.88 -7.21
CA GLU A 70 -20.33 35.42 -6.94
C GLU A 70 -19.45 35.08 -5.72
N MET A 71 -18.27 35.68 -5.61
CA MET A 71 -17.37 35.49 -4.48
C MET A 71 -17.98 35.93 -3.16
N LYS A 72 -18.65 37.07 -3.14
CA LYS A 72 -19.39 37.58 -1.98
C LYS A 72 -20.52 36.62 -1.60
N LEU A 73 -21.32 36.20 -2.57
CA LEU A 73 -22.43 35.26 -2.37
C LEU A 73 -21.93 33.92 -1.74
N ILE A 74 -20.82 33.38 -2.22
CA ILE A 74 -20.20 32.14 -1.70
C ILE A 74 -19.74 32.34 -0.25
N ARG A 75 -19.03 33.44 0.05
CA ARG A 75 -18.55 33.74 1.41
C ARG A 75 -19.71 33.93 2.39
N ASP A 76 -20.71 34.68 2.02
CA ASP A 76 -21.88 34.98 2.88
C ASP A 76 -22.69 33.70 3.14
N MET A 77 -22.93 32.89 2.11
CA MET A 77 -23.64 31.63 2.27
C MET A 77 -22.89 30.68 3.20
N ARG A 78 -21.56 30.56 3.05
CA ARG A 78 -20.72 29.69 3.88
C ARG A 78 -20.65 30.17 5.31
N ARG A 79 -20.53 31.51 5.54
CA ARG A 79 -20.54 32.11 6.89
C ARG A 79 -21.84 31.81 7.64
N ARG A 80 -22.99 31.93 6.96
CA ARG A 80 -24.30 31.63 7.56
C ARG A 80 -24.54 30.15 7.79
N ASN A 81 -23.87 29.28 7.04
CA ASN A 81 -24.07 27.82 7.05
C ASN A 81 -22.72 27.08 7.08
N PRO A 82 -21.97 27.12 8.19
CA PRO A 82 -20.61 26.62 8.27
C PRO A 82 -20.52 25.09 8.10
N ASN A 83 -21.56 24.34 8.44
CA ASN A 83 -21.56 22.87 8.47
C ASN A 83 -22.24 22.23 7.27
N LEU A 84 -22.76 23.02 6.31
CA LEU A 84 -23.39 22.44 5.13
C LEU A 84 -22.42 21.66 4.28
N GLY A 85 -22.87 20.49 3.82
CA GLY A 85 -22.19 19.71 2.80
C GLY A 85 -22.06 20.47 1.48
N MET A 86 -21.08 20.09 0.65
CA MET A 86 -20.76 20.78 -0.59
C MET A 86 -21.92 20.82 -1.59
N VAL A 87 -22.66 19.72 -1.73
CA VAL A 87 -23.77 19.58 -2.68
C VAL A 87 -24.94 20.45 -2.24
N GLU A 88 -25.28 20.46 -0.96
CA GLU A 88 -26.38 21.27 -0.43
C GLU A 88 -26.05 22.77 -0.51
N LEU A 89 -24.80 23.13 -0.21
CA LEU A 89 -24.33 24.51 -0.35
C LEU A 89 -24.46 25.00 -1.79
N TRP A 90 -24.03 24.17 -2.74
CA TRP A 90 -24.15 24.46 -4.16
C TRP A 90 -25.62 24.61 -4.60
N TYR A 91 -26.50 23.72 -4.15
CA TYR A 91 -27.93 23.77 -4.47
C TYR A 91 -28.57 25.08 -3.98
N ARG A 92 -28.29 25.48 -2.73
CA ARG A 92 -28.78 26.75 -2.15
C ARG A 92 -28.19 27.97 -2.85
N LEU A 93 -26.97 27.93 -3.33
CA LEU A 93 -26.36 28.97 -4.13
C LEU A 93 -27.04 29.08 -5.51
N ARG A 94 -27.40 27.96 -6.14
CA ARG A 94 -28.16 27.95 -7.41
C ARG A 94 -29.51 28.65 -7.27
N GLN A 95 -30.22 28.42 -6.20
CA GLN A 95 -31.48 29.09 -5.93
C GLN A 95 -31.35 30.64 -5.80
N ARG A 96 -30.11 31.13 -5.62
CA ARG A 96 -29.77 32.54 -5.54
C ARG A 96 -29.00 33.08 -6.74
N GLY A 97 -29.11 32.41 -7.86
CA GLY A 97 -28.55 32.88 -9.14
C GLY A 97 -27.10 32.43 -9.42
N TYR A 98 -26.52 31.52 -8.61
CA TYR A 98 -25.19 30.95 -8.95
C TYR A 98 -25.31 29.90 -10.05
N THR A 99 -24.65 30.15 -11.20
CA THR A 99 -24.84 29.34 -12.41
C THR A 99 -23.77 28.28 -12.65
N ARG A 100 -22.63 28.36 -11.92
CA ARG A 100 -21.47 27.52 -12.18
C ARG A 100 -21.62 26.11 -11.59
N ARG A 101 -20.81 25.18 -12.09
CA ARG A 101 -20.80 23.76 -11.67
C ARG A 101 -20.24 23.59 -10.24
N PRO A 102 -20.60 22.48 -9.54
CA PRO A 102 -20.10 22.18 -8.20
C PRO A 102 -18.58 22.13 -8.10
N GLU A 103 -17.90 21.62 -9.15
CA GLU A 103 -16.44 21.52 -9.17
C GLU A 103 -15.77 22.89 -9.17
N SER A 104 -16.40 23.87 -9.85
CA SER A 104 -15.92 25.25 -9.86
C SER A 104 -16.06 25.90 -8.48
N LEU A 105 -17.20 25.68 -7.82
CA LEU A 105 -17.43 26.10 -6.43
C LEU A 105 -16.40 25.49 -5.49
N PHE A 106 -16.15 24.18 -5.59
CA PHE A 106 -15.15 23.47 -4.76
C PHE A 106 -13.76 24.11 -4.87
N ARG A 107 -13.30 24.40 -6.10
CA ARG A 107 -11.98 25.03 -6.33
C ARG A 107 -11.88 26.40 -5.67
N VAL A 108 -12.94 27.22 -5.80
CA VAL A 108 -12.99 28.55 -5.20
C VAL A 108 -13.01 28.44 -3.68
N MET A 109 -13.87 27.61 -3.11
CA MET A 109 -13.93 27.41 -1.66
C MET A 109 -12.59 26.92 -1.10
N LYS A 110 -11.90 26.02 -1.82
CA LYS A 110 -10.56 25.57 -1.43
C LYS A 110 -9.54 26.71 -1.46
N LYS A 111 -9.57 27.54 -2.52
CA LYS A 111 -8.70 28.72 -2.64
C LYS A 111 -8.92 29.75 -1.53
N LEU A 112 -10.16 29.91 -1.11
CA LEU A 112 -10.57 30.86 -0.06
C LEU A 112 -10.44 30.27 1.37
N GLY A 113 -10.04 29.01 1.53
CA GLY A 113 -9.94 28.36 2.84
C GLY A 113 -11.30 28.19 3.55
N LEU A 114 -12.40 28.09 2.80
CA LEU A 114 -13.76 28.04 3.34
C LEU A 114 -14.22 26.63 3.77
N PHE A 115 -13.34 25.64 3.73
CA PHE A 115 -13.61 24.33 4.32
C PHE A 115 -13.24 24.32 5.81
N PRO A 116 -14.03 23.63 6.66
CA PRO A 116 -13.64 23.47 8.05
C PRO A 116 -12.28 22.77 8.16
N PRO A 117 -11.46 23.15 9.14
CA PRO A 117 -10.19 22.47 9.36
C PRO A 117 -10.45 20.98 9.63
N LYS A 118 -9.78 20.12 8.90
CA LYS A 118 -9.83 18.68 9.19
C LYS A 118 -9.02 18.43 10.46
N GLU A 119 -9.67 17.87 11.46
CA GLU A 119 -8.95 17.32 12.61
C GLU A 119 -7.94 16.28 12.12
N LYS A 120 -6.67 16.56 12.33
CA LYS A 120 -5.62 15.60 12.02
C LYS A 120 -5.71 14.47 13.04
N LYS A 121 -6.24 13.33 12.64
CA LYS A 121 -6.14 12.13 13.46
C LYS A 121 -4.65 11.90 13.77
N PRO A 122 -4.30 11.55 15.03
CA PRO A 122 -2.92 11.26 15.36
C PRO A 122 -2.38 10.17 14.42
N ALA A 123 -1.18 10.40 13.90
CA ALA A 123 -0.57 9.46 12.99
C ALA A 123 -0.43 8.10 13.70
N TYR A 124 -0.99 7.05 13.09
CA TYR A 124 -0.85 5.70 13.60
C TYR A 124 0.64 5.32 13.61
N LYS A 125 1.19 5.13 14.81
CA LYS A 125 2.54 4.58 14.99
C LYS A 125 2.41 3.06 15.09
N PRO A 126 2.79 2.29 14.06
CA PRO A 126 2.75 0.84 14.14
C PRO A 126 3.69 0.36 15.24
N LYS A 127 3.22 -0.57 16.08
CA LYS A 127 4.11 -1.27 17.00
C LYS A 127 5.16 -2.03 16.20
N PRO A 128 6.44 -2.06 16.65
CA PRO A 128 7.47 -2.83 15.98
C PRO A 128 7.03 -4.30 15.83
N TYR A 129 7.35 -4.89 14.69
CA TYR A 129 7.09 -6.31 14.48
C TYR A 129 8.01 -7.14 15.36
N GLN A 130 7.43 -7.97 16.22
CA GLN A 130 8.19 -8.90 17.03
C GLN A 130 8.69 -10.05 16.16
N GLN A 131 9.97 -10.07 15.91
CA GLN A 131 10.63 -11.12 15.14
C GLN A 131 10.75 -12.40 15.97
N MET A 132 10.49 -13.55 15.36
CA MET A 132 10.68 -14.85 16.01
C MET A 132 12.17 -15.20 16.00
N THR A 133 12.63 -15.91 17.01
CA THR A 133 14.06 -16.16 17.26
C THR A 133 14.48 -17.63 17.17
N TYR A 134 13.52 -18.55 17.14
CA TYR A 134 13.77 -19.99 17.00
C TYR A 134 12.65 -20.69 16.23
N PRO A 135 12.91 -21.90 15.69
CA PRO A 135 11.95 -22.70 14.96
C PRO A 135 10.74 -23.10 15.80
N GLY A 136 9.53 -23.05 15.26
CA GLY A 136 8.31 -23.49 15.93
C GLY A 136 7.72 -22.49 16.93
N GLN A 137 8.40 -21.38 17.23
CA GLN A 137 7.92 -20.35 18.15
C GLN A 137 6.57 -19.77 17.70
N ARG A 138 6.39 -19.55 16.38
CA ARG A 138 5.12 -19.15 15.76
C ARG A 138 5.04 -19.58 14.33
N ILE A 139 3.97 -20.32 14.00
CA ILE A 139 3.66 -20.80 12.66
C ILE A 139 2.42 -20.07 12.16
N GLN A 140 2.50 -19.43 10.99
CA GLN A 140 1.33 -18.85 10.34
C GLN A 140 0.62 -19.91 9.51
N ILE A 141 -0.69 -19.99 9.65
CA ILE A 141 -1.55 -20.91 8.89
C ILE A 141 -2.60 -20.11 8.11
N ASP A 142 -2.86 -20.53 6.90
CA ASP A 142 -3.87 -19.93 6.03
C ASP A 142 -4.37 -20.95 5.00
N VAL A 143 -5.57 -20.74 4.48
CA VAL A 143 -6.18 -21.58 3.45
C VAL A 143 -6.31 -20.81 2.15
N LYS A 144 -5.84 -21.40 1.07
CA LYS A 144 -5.97 -20.87 -0.27
C LYS A 144 -6.90 -21.73 -1.12
N VAL A 145 -7.91 -21.12 -1.70
CA VAL A 145 -8.71 -21.75 -2.75
C VAL A 145 -7.84 -21.90 -4.01
N VAL A 146 -7.79 -23.11 -4.56
CA VAL A 146 -7.05 -23.39 -5.81
C VAL A 146 -7.75 -22.65 -6.96
N PRO A 147 -7.02 -21.91 -7.81
CA PRO A 147 -7.61 -21.20 -8.92
C PRO A 147 -8.36 -22.12 -9.88
N ARG A 148 -9.59 -21.77 -10.21
CA ARG A 148 -10.48 -22.58 -11.05
C ARG A 148 -9.87 -23.01 -12.37
N ARG A 149 -9.09 -22.13 -13.00
CA ARG A 149 -8.38 -22.38 -14.25
C ARG A 149 -7.36 -23.53 -14.21
N CYS A 150 -6.96 -23.94 -13.00
CA CYS A 150 -5.99 -25.01 -12.79
C CYS A 150 -6.67 -26.36 -12.54
N ILE A 151 -8.00 -26.40 -12.47
CA ILE A 151 -8.78 -27.59 -12.15
C ILE A 151 -9.50 -28.03 -13.42
N ALA A 152 -9.23 -29.28 -13.86
CA ALA A 152 -9.79 -29.80 -15.11
C ALA A 152 -11.28 -30.12 -14.98
N ASP A 153 -11.70 -30.68 -13.84
CA ASP A 153 -13.09 -31.02 -13.58
C ASP A 153 -13.87 -29.82 -13.03
N PRO A 154 -14.95 -29.37 -13.70
CA PRO A 154 -15.78 -28.26 -13.25
C PRO A 154 -16.44 -28.43 -11.88
N GLU A 155 -16.73 -29.61 -11.43
CA GLU A 155 -17.38 -29.89 -10.15
C GLU A 155 -16.38 -29.97 -8.98
N LEU A 156 -15.10 -30.23 -9.28
CA LEU A 156 -14.07 -30.39 -8.26
C LEU A 156 -13.69 -29.02 -7.65
N ARG A 157 -13.64 -28.99 -6.32
CA ARG A 157 -13.08 -27.87 -5.56
C ARG A 157 -11.88 -28.35 -4.76
N LEU A 158 -10.80 -27.59 -4.80
CA LEU A 158 -9.56 -27.94 -4.14
C LEU A 158 -9.07 -26.78 -3.29
N TYR A 159 -8.53 -27.10 -2.13
CA TYR A 159 -8.03 -26.16 -1.16
C TYR A 159 -6.60 -26.51 -0.75
N GLN A 160 -5.74 -25.53 -0.76
CA GLN A 160 -4.37 -25.63 -0.23
C GLN A 160 -4.34 -25.08 1.18
N TYR A 161 -4.07 -25.94 2.15
CA TYR A 161 -3.73 -25.53 3.50
C TYR A 161 -2.23 -25.29 3.59
N THR A 162 -1.85 -24.16 4.12
CA THR A 162 -0.44 -23.72 4.17
C THR A 162 -0.06 -23.35 5.58
N ALA A 163 1.02 -23.91 6.06
CA ALA A 163 1.68 -23.48 7.28
C ALA A 163 3.11 -23.03 6.97
N ILE A 164 3.54 -21.93 7.55
CA ILE A 164 4.91 -21.42 7.41
C ILE A 164 5.47 -21.00 8.77
N ASP A 165 6.61 -21.54 9.14
CA ASP A 165 7.34 -21.10 10.33
C ASP A 165 7.88 -19.67 10.12
N GLU A 166 7.62 -18.79 11.08
CA GLU A 166 7.99 -17.39 10.96
C GLU A 166 9.50 -17.14 11.05
N PHE A 167 10.24 -18.02 11.71
CA PHE A 167 11.69 -17.91 11.84
C PHE A 167 12.42 -18.51 10.64
N THR A 168 12.23 -19.82 10.39
CA THR A 168 12.97 -20.56 9.36
C THR A 168 12.38 -20.46 7.95
N ARG A 169 11.16 -19.97 7.81
CA ARG A 169 10.38 -20.02 6.54
C ARG A 169 10.04 -21.43 6.08
N LEU A 170 10.30 -22.45 6.89
CA LEU A 170 9.97 -23.83 6.55
C LEU A 170 8.46 -23.97 6.39
N ARG A 171 8.04 -24.58 5.28
CA ARG A 171 6.62 -24.68 4.90
C ARG A 171 6.13 -26.11 4.98
N PHE A 172 4.88 -26.26 5.40
CA PHE A 172 4.11 -27.48 5.25
C PHE A 172 2.83 -27.18 4.47
N LEU A 173 2.60 -27.94 3.40
CA LEU A 173 1.43 -27.80 2.53
C LEU A 173 0.64 -29.11 2.51
N ALA A 174 -0.69 -29.02 2.49
CA ALA A 174 -1.55 -30.17 2.28
C ALA A 174 -2.79 -29.79 1.45
N ALA A 175 -3.27 -30.75 0.66
CA ALA A 175 -4.43 -30.63 -0.21
C ALA A 175 -5.68 -31.16 0.51
N TYR A 176 -6.81 -30.45 0.35
CA TYR A 176 -8.11 -30.85 0.90
C TYR A 176 -9.22 -30.56 -0.12
N PRO A 177 -10.33 -31.33 -0.07
CA PRO A 177 -11.49 -31.12 -0.93
C PRO A 177 -12.42 -30.02 -0.39
N GLU A 178 -12.24 -29.60 0.85
CA GLU A 178 -13.11 -28.64 1.52
C GLU A 178 -12.35 -27.69 2.45
N GLN A 179 -12.94 -26.52 2.70
CA GLN A 179 -12.52 -25.59 3.73
C GLN A 179 -13.47 -25.73 4.91
N SER A 180 -13.05 -26.51 5.91
CA SER A 180 -13.85 -26.82 7.08
C SER A 180 -13.00 -26.92 8.34
N THR A 181 -13.65 -26.87 9.51
CA THR A 181 -12.95 -27.08 10.78
C THR A 181 -12.40 -28.50 10.92
N TYR A 182 -12.99 -29.50 10.25
CA TYR A 182 -12.47 -30.87 10.19
C TYR A 182 -11.14 -30.93 9.44
N SER A 183 -11.11 -30.36 8.23
CA SER A 183 -9.90 -30.29 7.42
C SER A 183 -8.79 -29.49 8.13
N SER A 184 -9.15 -28.40 8.81
CA SER A 184 -8.20 -27.58 9.58
C SER A 184 -7.61 -28.35 10.77
N ALA A 185 -8.44 -29.11 11.50
CA ALA A 185 -7.98 -29.92 12.63
C ALA A 185 -7.08 -31.10 12.17
N ASP A 186 -7.44 -31.78 11.08
CA ASP A 186 -6.59 -32.81 10.49
C ASP A 186 -5.26 -32.24 9.97
N PHE A 187 -5.33 -31.11 9.30
CA PHE A 187 -4.13 -30.38 8.88
C PHE A 187 -3.20 -30.05 10.06
N LEU A 188 -3.75 -29.54 11.17
CA LEU A 188 -2.97 -29.23 12.37
C LEU A 188 -2.29 -30.47 12.97
N LYS A 189 -2.99 -31.61 13.03
CA LYS A 189 -2.41 -32.88 13.51
C LYS A 189 -1.27 -33.38 12.61
N LYS A 190 -1.47 -33.29 11.29
CA LYS A 190 -0.43 -33.65 10.29
C LYS A 190 0.78 -32.70 10.38
N LEU A 191 0.53 -31.40 10.50
CA LEU A 191 1.53 -30.37 10.72
C LEU A 191 2.39 -30.66 11.95
N PHE A 192 1.73 -30.90 13.09
CA PHE A 192 2.41 -31.18 14.37
C PHE A 192 3.35 -32.39 14.22
N LYS A 193 2.87 -33.51 13.68
CA LYS A 193 3.68 -34.70 13.42
C LYS A 193 4.83 -34.41 12.46
N TRP A 194 4.61 -33.59 11.44
CA TRP A 194 5.62 -33.27 10.42
C TRP A 194 6.76 -32.40 10.97
N TYR A 195 6.46 -31.43 11.84
CA TYR A 195 7.45 -30.62 12.52
C TYR A 195 8.18 -31.41 13.62
N ALA A 196 7.46 -32.22 14.40
CA ALA A 196 8.05 -33.08 15.43
C ALA A 196 9.09 -34.06 14.87
N ARG A 197 8.83 -34.67 13.69
CA ARG A 197 9.83 -35.52 12.99
C ARG A 197 11.10 -34.78 12.58
N ARG A 198 11.12 -33.47 12.64
CA ARG A 198 12.26 -32.58 12.36
C ARG A 198 12.87 -31.96 13.61
N GLY A 199 12.51 -32.49 14.78
CA GLY A 199 12.97 -31.95 16.06
C GLY A 199 12.37 -30.59 16.47
N ILE A 200 11.37 -30.09 15.72
CA ILE A 200 10.79 -28.77 15.96
C ILE A 200 9.53 -28.90 16.82
N ARG A 201 9.53 -28.28 17.99
CA ARG A 201 8.35 -28.14 18.84
C ARG A 201 7.52 -26.95 18.39
N VAL A 202 6.26 -27.18 18.06
CA VAL A 202 5.31 -26.12 17.70
C VAL A 202 4.69 -25.54 18.96
N GLU A 203 4.94 -24.27 19.26
CA GLU A 203 4.42 -23.59 20.44
C GLU A 203 3.17 -22.75 20.16
N CYS A 204 3.13 -22.09 19.01
CA CYS A 204 2.05 -21.21 18.64
C CYS A 204 1.68 -21.33 17.16
N VAL A 205 0.41 -21.46 16.89
CA VAL A 205 -0.15 -21.31 15.54
C VAL A 205 -0.93 -20.00 15.45
N GLN A 206 -0.70 -19.25 14.38
CA GLN A 206 -1.39 -17.99 14.10
C GLN A 206 -2.23 -18.14 12.85
N THR A 207 -3.54 -17.87 12.97
CA THR A 207 -4.49 -17.91 11.86
C THR A 207 -5.19 -16.57 11.68
N ASP A 208 -5.87 -16.40 10.58
CA ASP A 208 -6.91 -15.38 10.47
C ASP A 208 -8.17 -15.78 11.28
N ASN A 209 -9.26 -15.01 11.11
CA ASN A 209 -10.51 -15.25 11.80
C ASN A 209 -11.50 -16.07 10.93
N GLY A 210 -11.00 -16.92 10.04
CA GLY A 210 -11.83 -17.77 9.20
C GLY A 210 -12.68 -18.75 10.02
N PHE A 211 -13.86 -19.10 9.51
CA PHE A 211 -14.81 -20.01 10.19
C PHE A 211 -14.23 -21.41 10.39
N GLU A 212 -13.27 -21.81 9.59
CA GLU A 212 -12.54 -23.08 9.69
C GLU A 212 -11.62 -23.14 10.92
N PHE A 213 -11.23 -21.99 11.46
CA PHE A 213 -10.31 -21.88 12.60
C PHE A 213 -11.00 -21.43 13.88
N THR A 214 -12.03 -20.58 13.80
CA THR A 214 -12.67 -20.01 15.00
C THR A 214 -14.12 -19.63 14.78
N ASN A 215 -14.93 -19.72 15.84
CA ASN A 215 -16.32 -19.26 15.86
C ASN A 215 -16.48 -17.79 16.27
N ARG A 216 -15.41 -17.06 16.48
CA ARG A 216 -15.42 -15.70 17.05
C ARG A 216 -16.36 -14.72 16.36
N PHE A 217 -16.59 -14.86 15.06
CA PHE A 217 -17.48 -14.01 14.27
C PHE A 217 -18.68 -14.78 13.70
N SER A 218 -18.96 -15.97 14.24
CA SER A 218 -20.16 -16.71 13.85
C SER A 218 -21.41 -15.99 14.35
N ASN A 219 -22.41 -15.86 13.49
CA ASN A 219 -23.74 -15.37 13.87
C ASN A 219 -24.49 -16.32 14.80
N SER A 220 -24.07 -17.59 14.90
CA SER A 220 -24.57 -18.51 15.87
C SER A 220 -23.93 -18.24 17.23
N LYS A 221 -24.72 -17.91 18.23
CA LYS A 221 -24.30 -17.70 19.64
C LYS A 221 -23.77 -19.00 20.31
N ARG A 222 -23.00 -19.82 19.57
CA ARG A 222 -22.39 -21.04 20.08
C ARG A 222 -21.04 -20.70 20.67
N ASP A 223 -20.94 -20.61 21.97
CA ASP A 223 -19.69 -20.39 22.74
C ASP A 223 -18.79 -21.64 22.80
N PHE A 224 -19.00 -22.61 21.90
CA PHE A 224 -18.15 -23.80 21.86
C PHE A 224 -16.92 -23.57 20.96
N PRO A 225 -15.74 -24.03 21.41
CA PRO A 225 -14.52 -23.97 20.58
C PRO A 225 -14.72 -24.83 19.31
N THR A 226 -14.11 -24.41 18.23
CA THR A 226 -14.07 -25.20 17.00
C THR A 226 -13.23 -26.47 17.20
N LEU A 227 -13.42 -27.46 16.30
CA LEU A 227 -12.60 -28.67 16.34
C LEU A 227 -11.09 -28.34 16.17
N PHE A 228 -10.75 -27.28 15.43
CA PHE A 228 -9.38 -26.77 15.30
C PHE A 228 -8.85 -26.26 16.67
N GLU A 229 -9.62 -25.42 17.37
CA GLU A 229 -9.24 -24.88 18.68
C GLU A 229 -9.10 -26.00 19.73
N THR A 230 -10.02 -26.95 19.71
CA THR A 230 -9.96 -28.14 20.58
C THR A 230 -8.69 -28.96 20.29
N SER A 231 -8.40 -29.24 19.02
CA SER A 231 -7.19 -29.95 18.61
C SER A 231 -5.91 -29.23 18.98
N ALA A 232 -5.88 -27.89 18.85
CA ALA A 232 -4.74 -27.08 19.26
C ALA A 232 -4.50 -27.18 20.77
N SER A 233 -5.57 -27.09 21.56
CA SER A 233 -5.50 -27.26 23.03
C SER A 233 -5.00 -28.64 23.44
N GLN A 234 -5.53 -29.71 22.82
CA GLN A 234 -5.10 -31.11 23.08
C GLN A 234 -3.61 -31.34 22.76
N LEU A 235 -3.07 -30.66 21.74
CA LEU A 235 -1.68 -30.74 21.35
C LEU A 235 -0.77 -29.79 22.17
N GLY A 236 -1.33 -29.02 23.10
CA GLY A 236 -0.60 -28.02 23.89
C GLY A 236 -0.09 -26.84 23.05
N ILE A 237 -0.71 -26.54 21.92
CA ILE A 237 -0.35 -25.47 21.00
C ILE A 237 -1.20 -24.23 21.29
N ARG A 238 -0.58 -23.10 21.48
CA ARG A 238 -1.29 -21.83 21.65
C ARG A 238 -1.87 -21.37 20.32
N HIS A 239 -3.18 -21.21 20.22
CA HIS A 239 -3.83 -20.61 19.06
C HIS A 239 -3.89 -19.08 19.21
N LYS A 240 -3.40 -18.36 18.22
CA LYS A 240 -3.37 -16.89 18.15
C LYS A 240 -4.13 -16.41 16.93
N LEU A 241 -5.20 -15.66 17.14
CA LEU A 241 -5.93 -14.99 16.06
C LEU A 241 -5.29 -13.66 15.72
N ILE A 242 -5.24 -13.31 14.44
CA ILE A 242 -4.87 -11.96 14.01
C ILE A 242 -5.98 -10.97 14.40
N ARG A 243 -5.60 -9.69 14.53
CA ARG A 243 -6.61 -8.65 14.73
C ARG A 243 -7.48 -8.52 13.48
N PRO A 244 -8.80 -8.32 13.64
CA PRO A 244 -9.68 -8.05 12.52
C PRO A 244 -9.14 -6.92 11.62
N TYR A 245 -9.33 -7.04 10.33
CA TYR A 245 -8.89 -6.06 9.31
C TYR A 245 -7.38 -5.75 9.33
N THR A 246 -6.55 -6.68 9.82
CA THR A 246 -5.10 -6.50 9.88
C THR A 246 -4.34 -7.64 9.18
N PRO A 247 -4.46 -7.77 7.84
CA PRO A 247 -3.85 -8.88 7.09
C PRO A 247 -2.33 -8.95 7.23
N ARG A 248 -1.67 -7.81 7.48
CA ARG A 248 -0.21 -7.75 7.70
C ARG A 248 0.33 -8.76 8.72
N HIS A 249 -0.50 -9.20 9.66
CA HIS A 249 -0.06 -10.17 10.67
C HIS A 249 0.19 -11.56 10.08
N ASN A 250 -0.49 -11.94 8.99
CA ASN A 250 -0.30 -13.19 8.24
C ASN A 250 0.56 -13.01 6.97
N GLY A 251 1.32 -11.92 6.88
CA GLY A 251 2.02 -11.52 5.67
C GLY A 251 3.04 -12.52 5.11
N LYS A 252 3.55 -13.46 5.94
CA LYS A 252 4.50 -14.48 5.45
C LYS A 252 3.78 -15.56 4.66
N VAL A 253 2.66 -16.06 5.17
CA VAL A 253 1.85 -17.04 4.45
C VAL A 253 1.19 -16.44 3.22
N GLU A 254 0.67 -15.21 3.30
CA GLU A 254 0.13 -14.50 2.14
C GLU A 254 1.17 -14.28 1.03
N ARG A 255 2.40 -13.91 1.41
CA ARG A 255 3.49 -13.80 0.44
C ARG A 255 3.80 -15.15 -0.21
N SER A 256 3.79 -16.24 0.57
CA SER A 256 4.01 -17.57 0.02
C SER A 256 2.91 -17.97 -0.97
N HIS A 257 1.65 -17.65 -0.69
CA HIS A 257 0.53 -17.85 -1.63
C HIS A 257 0.69 -17.06 -2.92
N ARG A 258 1.28 -15.85 -2.86
CA ARG A 258 1.59 -15.05 -4.05
C ARG A 258 2.67 -15.69 -4.92
N GLU A 259 3.69 -16.27 -4.30
CA GLU A 259 4.73 -17.01 -5.03
C GLU A 259 4.17 -18.31 -5.61
N ASP A 260 3.32 -19.03 -4.88
CA ASP A 260 2.61 -20.22 -5.39
C ASP A 260 1.76 -19.87 -6.62
N GLN A 261 1.10 -18.71 -6.61
CA GLN A 261 0.31 -18.24 -7.75
C GLN A 261 1.16 -18.06 -9.01
N LYS A 262 2.41 -17.58 -8.86
CA LYS A 262 3.33 -17.33 -9.98
C LYS A 262 4.04 -18.59 -10.44
N CYS A 263 4.54 -19.41 -9.50
CA CYS A 263 5.49 -20.48 -9.81
C CYS A 263 4.84 -21.87 -9.86
N PHE A 264 3.64 -22.03 -9.32
CA PHE A 264 2.94 -23.30 -9.27
C PHE A 264 1.64 -23.26 -10.05
N TYR A 265 0.68 -22.43 -9.64
CA TYR A 265 -0.64 -22.34 -10.28
C TYR A 265 -0.63 -21.77 -11.70
N SER A 266 0.44 -21.10 -12.13
CA SER A 266 0.56 -20.61 -13.51
C SER A 266 0.89 -21.71 -14.52
N CYS A 267 1.45 -22.85 -14.06
CA CYS A 267 2.04 -23.87 -14.92
C CYS A 267 1.47 -25.27 -14.71
N HIS A 268 0.53 -25.45 -13.75
CA HIS A 268 0.03 -26.77 -13.38
C HIS A 268 -1.49 -26.85 -13.55
N SER A 269 -1.98 -28.02 -13.91
CA SER A 269 -3.39 -28.40 -13.95
C SER A 269 -3.61 -29.65 -13.11
N PHE A 270 -4.78 -29.73 -12.46
CA PHE A 270 -5.10 -30.78 -11.49
C PHE A 270 -6.36 -31.52 -11.93
N TYR A 271 -6.28 -32.84 -11.96
CA TYR A 271 -7.35 -33.71 -12.43
C TYR A 271 -8.12 -34.39 -11.29
N SER A 272 -7.52 -34.50 -10.11
CA SER A 272 -8.12 -35.07 -8.91
C SER A 272 -7.47 -34.50 -7.65
N LEU A 273 -8.05 -34.79 -6.47
CA LEU A 273 -7.45 -34.45 -5.18
C LEU A 273 -6.08 -35.12 -4.99
N ASP A 274 -5.95 -36.39 -5.38
CA ASP A 274 -4.70 -37.15 -5.24
C ASP A 274 -3.61 -36.61 -6.16
N ASP A 275 -3.99 -36.23 -7.39
CA ASP A 275 -3.05 -35.59 -8.32
C ASP A 275 -2.57 -34.26 -7.77
N PHE A 276 -3.48 -33.42 -7.29
CA PHE A 276 -3.14 -32.15 -6.64
C PHE A 276 -2.24 -32.35 -5.41
N ALA A 277 -2.55 -33.34 -4.57
CA ALA A 277 -1.76 -33.65 -3.38
C ALA A 277 -0.32 -34.06 -3.74
N ARG A 278 -0.12 -34.89 -4.76
CA ARG A 278 1.22 -35.31 -5.26
C ARG A 278 2.01 -34.12 -5.80
N GLN A 279 1.39 -33.30 -6.66
CA GLN A 279 2.05 -32.12 -7.24
C GLN A 279 2.37 -31.08 -6.15
N LEU A 280 1.46 -30.84 -5.20
CA LEU A 280 1.64 -29.94 -4.08
C LEU A 280 2.77 -30.38 -3.13
N ALA A 281 2.89 -31.70 -2.87
CA ALA A 281 3.99 -32.25 -2.08
C ALA A 281 5.35 -32.06 -2.76
N ALA A 282 5.42 -32.23 -4.09
CA ALA A 282 6.63 -31.96 -4.86
C ALA A 282 7.00 -30.46 -4.82
N HIS A 283 6.00 -29.58 -5.00
CA HIS A 283 6.18 -28.13 -4.87
C HIS A 283 6.65 -27.72 -3.48
N ASN A 284 6.10 -28.32 -2.42
CA ASN A 284 6.52 -28.07 -1.05
C ASN A 284 8.00 -28.45 -0.82
N ARG A 285 8.43 -29.61 -1.29
CA ARG A 285 9.86 -30.04 -1.23
C ARG A 285 10.75 -29.04 -1.96
N ARG A 286 10.38 -28.63 -3.19
CA ARG A 286 11.12 -27.63 -3.95
C ARG A 286 11.22 -26.30 -3.19
N SER A 287 10.10 -25.80 -2.65
CA SER A 287 10.03 -24.53 -1.92
C SER A 287 10.94 -24.53 -0.68
N ASN A 288 10.97 -25.64 0.07
CA ASN A 288 11.81 -25.77 1.26
C ASN A 288 13.31 -25.94 0.95
N ASN A 289 13.65 -26.30 -0.28
CA ASN A 289 15.02 -26.44 -0.76
C ASN A 289 15.46 -25.36 -1.74
N PHE A 290 14.69 -24.25 -1.81
CA PHE A 290 15.04 -23.08 -2.62
C PHE A 290 15.67 -21.98 -1.75
N PRO A 291 16.82 -21.39 -2.16
CA PRO A 291 17.51 -20.35 -1.40
C PRO A 291 16.66 -19.11 -1.23
N MET A 292 16.65 -18.52 -0.05
CA MET A 292 15.88 -17.31 0.27
C MET A 292 16.77 -16.18 0.79
N ARG A 293 16.65 -14.99 0.19
CA ARG A 293 17.39 -13.81 0.61
C ARG A 293 17.27 -13.49 2.12
N PRO A 294 16.07 -13.59 2.76
CA PRO A 294 15.92 -13.35 4.19
C PRO A 294 16.63 -14.35 5.09
N LEU A 295 17.09 -15.47 4.54
CA LEU A 295 17.86 -16.52 5.24
C LEU A 295 19.33 -16.52 4.79
N ASN A 296 19.87 -15.37 4.40
CA ASN A 296 21.23 -15.23 3.87
C ASN A 296 21.54 -16.20 2.74
N TYR A 297 20.56 -16.41 1.84
CA TYR A 297 20.60 -17.34 0.72
C TYR A 297 20.71 -18.83 1.10
N CYS A 298 20.52 -19.19 2.38
CA CYS A 298 20.25 -20.56 2.76
C CYS A 298 18.84 -20.99 2.34
N THR A 299 18.65 -22.29 2.14
CA THR A 299 17.31 -22.84 1.98
C THR A 299 16.62 -22.94 3.34
N PRO A 300 15.26 -22.90 3.43
CA PRO A 300 14.55 -23.14 4.69
C PRO A 300 14.97 -24.44 5.40
N SER A 301 15.18 -25.53 4.62
CA SER A 301 15.66 -26.79 5.17
C SER A 301 17.06 -26.68 5.79
N GLN A 302 18.03 -26.10 5.07
CA GLN A 302 19.39 -25.90 5.57
C GLN A 302 19.43 -24.96 6.79
N PHE A 303 18.67 -23.87 6.72
CA PHE A 303 18.59 -22.91 7.83
C PHE A 303 17.99 -23.56 9.09
N THR A 304 16.98 -24.40 8.93
CA THR A 304 16.36 -25.12 10.05
C THR A 304 17.37 -26.03 10.77
N VAL A 305 18.19 -26.76 10.05
CA VAL A 305 19.17 -27.71 10.63
C VAL A 305 20.19 -27.00 11.54
N GLN A 306 20.41 -25.70 11.37
CA GLN A 306 21.33 -24.94 12.21
C GLN A 306 20.79 -24.67 13.64
N TYR A 307 19.49 -24.92 13.86
CA TYR A 307 18.80 -24.57 15.12
C TYR A 307 18.05 -25.76 15.76
N VAL A 308 18.18 -26.95 15.23
CA VAL A 308 17.51 -28.18 15.71
C VAL A 308 18.53 -29.24 16.13
#